data_3c8513e5c9a071d72f2bd237b9c04898
#
_entry.id   3c8513e5c9a071d72f2bd237b9c04898
#
_cell.length_a   1.000
_cell.length_b   1.000
_cell.length_c   1.000
_cell.angle_alpha   90.00
_cell.angle_beta   90.00
_cell.angle_gamma   90.00
#
_symmetry.space_group_name_H-M   'P 1'
#
loop_
_entity.id
_entity.type
_entity.pdbx_description
1 polymer ?
#
loop_
_entity_poly.entity_id
_entity_poly.type
_entity_poly.pdbx_seq_one_letter_code
_entity_poly.pdbx_strand_id
1 'polypeptide(L)'
;MKKGLKILCAALSLTAIMSFSAFAAETKKEYRAEAEPIRTEMKVMEEQMDVLRESNKNFMEHFKNIHLNKKETGELPVDKSVWKEAKTLRGKIKMIREENGDSQVKNLRAEAKAAAENKDFDTAILKLKEAEKEKEKRLEMLKEINNIWKQIDDLLSSGQ
;
A
#
# COMPACT_ATOMS: atom_id res chain seq x y z
N MET A 1 19.90 -26.65 -4.07
CA MET A 1 19.48 -26.03 -5.35
C MET A 1 18.68 -24.77 -5.02
N LYS A 2 19.32 -23.60 -5.13
CA LYS A 2 18.72 -22.29 -4.81
C LYS A 2 17.91 -21.84 -6.02
N LYS A 3 16.57 -21.83 -5.92
CA LYS A 3 15.71 -21.20 -6.93
C LYS A 3 15.64 -19.72 -6.63
N GLY A 4 16.41 -18.92 -7.38
CA GLY A 4 16.37 -17.48 -7.33
C GLY A 4 15.01 -16.97 -7.83
N LEU A 5 14.25 -16.34 -6.94
CA LEU A 5 13.03 -15.62 -7.26
C LEU A 5 13.44 -14.32 -7.97
N LYS A 6 13.35 -14.31 -9.30
CA LYS A 6 13.53 -13.08 -10.09
C LYS A 6 12.28 -12.23 -9.90
N ILE A 7 12.37 -11.23 -9.03
CA ILE A 7 11.35 -10.20 -8.90
C ILE A 7 11.48 -9.31 -10.15
N LEU A 8 10.53 -9.49 -11.05
CA LEU A 8 10.38 -8.66 -12.23
C LEU A 8 9.72 -7.34 -11.77
N CYS A 9 10.53 -6.32 -11.50
CA CYS A 9 10.03 -4.96 -11.32
C CYS A 9 9.58 -4.42 -12.68
N ALA A 10 8.36 -4.71 -13.07
CA ALA A 10 7.71 -4.01 -14.16
C ALA A 10 7.21 -2.66 -13.63
N ALA A 11 8.01 -1.63 -13.84
CA ALA A 11 7.59 -0.24 -13.69
C ALA A 11 6.62 0.08 -14.83
N LEU A 12 5.33 -0.19 -14.61
CA LEU A 12 4.25 0.32 -15.45
C LEU A 12 3.87 1.70 -14.94
N SER A 13 4.53 2.72 -15.51
CA SER A 13 4.08 4.10 -15.43
C SER A 13 2.86 4.25 -16.33
N LEU A 14 1.67 3.97 -15.81
CA LEU A 14 0.41 4.34 -16.43
C LEU A 14 0.08 5.78 -16.03
N THR A 15 0.63 6.76 -16.76
CA THR A 15 0.10 8.11 -16.80
C THR A 15 -1.07 8.12 -17.78
N ALA A 16 -2.23 7.62 -17.36
CA ALA A 16 -3.47 7.87 -18.05
C ALA A 16 -3.94 9.29 -17.68
N ILE A 17 -3.57 10.27 -18.48
CA ILE A 17 -4.20 11.60 -18.46
C ILE A 17 -5.61 11.39 -18.98
N MET A 18 -6.56 11.10 -18.10
CA MET A 18 -7.97 11.10 -18.43
C MET A 18 -8.41 12.54 -18.63
N SER A 19 -8.62 12.91 -19.89
CA SER A 19 -9.32 14.15 -20.28
C SER A 19 -10.71 14.11 -19.64
N PHE A 20 -10.95 15.00 -18.67
CA PHE A 20 -12.25 15.17 -18.06
C PHE A 20 -13.22 15.74 -19.08
N SER A 21 -13.98 14.90 -19.75
CA SER A 21 -15.23 15.35 -20.36
C SER A 21 -16.26 15.47 -19.22
N ALA A 22 -16.66 16.68 -18.92
CA ALA A 22 -17.72 16.99 -17.97
C ALA A 22 -19.08 16.63 -18.57
N PHE A 23 -19.32 15.33 -18.75
CA PHE A 23 -20.65 14.81 -19.06
C PHE A 23 -21.19 14.19 -17.78
N ALA A 24 -22.28 14.76 -17.27
CA ALA A 24 -23.05 14.18 -16.19
C ALA A 24 -23.56 12.79 -16.67
N ALA A 25 -23.35 11.75 -15.85
CA ALA A 25 -23.88 10.43 -16.13
C ALA A 25 -25.39 10.44 -15.91
N GLU A 26 -26.16 10.67 -16.97
CA GLU A 26 -27.64 10.76 -16.89
C GLU A 26 -28.30 9.38 -16.73
N THR A 27 -27.62 8.32 -17.14
CA THR A 27 -28.16 6.96 -17.14
C THR A 27 -27.31 5.98 -16.35
N LYS A 28 -27.95 4.93 -15.83
CA LYS A 28 -27.26 3.81 -15.16
C LYS A 28 -26.23 3.13 -16.07
N LYS A 29 -26.40 3.18 -17.39
CA LYS A 29 -25.47 2.59 -18.37
C LYS A 29 -24.19 3.43 -18.43
N GLU A 30 -24.32 4.74 -18.53
CA GLU A 30 -23.18 5.70 -18.53
C GLU A 30 -22.42 5.63 -17.21
N TYR A 31 -23.12 5.66 -16.06
CA TYR A 31 -22.52 5.46 -14.76
C TYR A 31 -21.67 4.17 -14.70
N ARG A 32 -22.18 3.04 -15.21
CA ARG A 32 -21.42 1.79 -15.21
C ARG A 32 -20.17 1.87 -16.08
N ALA A 33 -20.27 2.49 -17.24
CA ALA A 33 -19.15 2.67 -18.15
C ALA A 33 -18.04 3.54 -17.54
N GLU A 34 -18.41 4.61 -16.82
CA GLU A 34 -17.44 5.47 -16.13
C GLU A 34 -16.89 4.86 -14.84
N ALA A 35 -17.71 4.14 -14.07
CA ALA A 35 -17.30 3.53 -12.82
C ALA A 35 -16.39 2.30 -13.00
N GLU A 36 -16.49 1.59 -14.10
CA GLU A 36 -15.76 0.33 -14.34
C GLU A 36 -14.25 0.51 -14.41
N PRO A 37 -13.69 1.48 -15.17
CA PRO A 37 -12.25 1.74 -15.17
C PRO A 37 -11.72 2.07 -13.76
N ILE A 38 -12.43 2.95 -13.02
CA ILE A 38 -12.04 3.33 -11.65
C ILE A 38 -11.98 2.10 -10.73
N ARG A 39 -13.00 1.24 -10.79
CA ARG A 39 -13.03 0.00 -10.02
C ARG A 39 -11.91 -0.96 -10.40
N THR A 40 -11.59 -1.05 -11.68
CA THR A 40 -10.51 -1.88 -12.20
C THR A 40 -9.16 -1.40 -11.69
N GLU A 41 -8.89 -0.09 -11.74
CA GLU A 41 -7.68 0.50 -11.21
C GLU A 41 -7.56 0.29 -9.69
N MET A 42 -8.65 0.51 -8.96
CA MET A 42 -8.69 0.22 -7.52
C MET A 42 -8.41 -1.25 -7.20
N LYS A 43 -8.82 -2.20 -8.07
CA LYS A 43 -8.51 -3.62 -7.90
C LYS A 43 -7.04 -3.90 -8.14
N VAL A 44 -6.45 -3.35 -9.19
CA VAL A 44 -5.01 -3.47 -9.48
C VAL A 44 -4.17 -2.91 -8.32
N MET A 45 -4.56 -1.76 -7.78
CA MET A 45 -3.89 -1.20 -6.58
C MET A 45 -3.98 -2.16 -5.37
N GLU A 46 -5.14 -2.83 -5.16
CA GLU A 46 -5.27 -3.80 -4.05
C GLU A 46 -4.31 -4.98 -4.21
N GLU A 47 -4.23 -5.53 -5.41
CA GLU A 47 -3.30 -6.62 -5.71
C GLU A 47 -1.84 -6.21 -5.46
N GLN A 48 -1.46 -4.99 -5.84
CA GLN A 48 -0.14 -4.42 -5.54
C GLN A 48 0.09 -4.25 -4.02
N MET A 49 -0.93 -3.73 -3.31
CA MET A 49 -0.84 -3.58 -1.85
C MET A 49 -0.71 -4.92 -1.13
N ASP A 50 -1.36 -5.98 -1.62
CA ASP A 50 -1.26 -7.31 -1.01
C ASP A 50 0.15 -7.89 -1.18
N VAL A 51 0.78 -7.72 -2.34
CA VAL A 51 2.19 -8.09 -2.56
C VAL A 51 3.12 -7.34 -1.60
N LEU A 52 2.90 -6.03 -1.43
CA LEU A 52 3.70 -5.21 -0.49
C LEU A 52 3.47 -5.61 0.96
N ARG A 53 2.25 -5.94 1.35
CA ARG A 53 1.91 -6.43 2.71
C ARG A 53 2.63 -7.73 3.03
N GLU A 54 2.63 -8.68 2.09
CA GLU A 54 3.33 -9.96 2.28
C GLU A 54 4.85 -9.77 2.32
N SER A 55 5.41 -8.94 1.44
CA SER A 55 6.84 -8.58 1.48
C SER A 55 7.21 -7.93 2.83
N ASN A 56 6.42 -6.96 3.30
CA ASN A 56 6.63 -6.31 4.59
C ASN A 56 6.57 -7.28 5.76
N LYS A 57 5.67 -8.28 5.70
CA LYS A 57 5.56 -9.32 6.71
C LYS A 57 6.82 -10.15 6.80
N ASN A 58 7.38 -10.58 5.66
CA ASN A 58 8.61 -11.37 5.61
C ASN A 58 9.79 -10.62 6.24
N PHE A 59 10.00 -9.36 5.88
CA PHE A 59 11.05 -8.52 6.49
C PHE A 59 10.82 -8.30 7.99
N MET A 60 9.58 -8.09 8.39
CA MET A 60 9.22 -7.92 9.81
C MET A 60 9.50 -9.20 10.63
N GLU A 61 9.29 -10.37 10.05
CA GLU A 61 9.60 -11.65 10.70
C GLU A 61 11.10 -11.81 10.96
N HIS A 62 11.96 -11.44 10.01
CA HIS A 62 13.41 -11.44 10.21
C HIS A 62 13.82 -10.53 11.39
N PHE A 63 13.37 -9.27 11.37
CA PHE A 63 13.60 -8.33 12.49
C PHE A 63 13.10 -8.88 13.84
N LYS A 64 11.91 -9.49 13.84
CA LYS A 64 11.32 -10.10 15.04
C LYS A 64 12.15 -11.26 15.56
N ASN A 65 12.67 -12.11 14.69
CA ASN A 65 13.49 -13.26 15.07
C ASN A 65 14.79 -12.82 15.76
N ILE A 66 15.45 -11.78 15.23
CA ILE A 66 16.64 -11.18 15.89
C ILE A 66 16.29 -10.61 17.27
N HIS A 67 15.13 -9.95 17.38
CA HIS A 67 14.67 -9.41 18.66
C HIS A 67 14.36 -10.52 19.69
N LEU A 68 13.75 -11.62 19.26
CA LEU A 68 13.45 -12.77 20.10
C LEU A 68 14.74 -13.46 20.56
N ASN A 69 15.68 -13.70 19.64
CA ASN A 69 16.98 -14.29 19.98
C ASN A 69 17.68 -13.48 21.07
N LYS A 70 17.75 -12.14 20.90
CA LYS A 70 18.30 -11.27 21.95
C LYS A 70 17.59 -11.42 23.29
N LYS A 71 16.25 -11.60 23.29
CA LYS A 71 15.48 -11.74 24.53
C LYS A 71 15.77 -13.07 25.23
N GLU A 72 15.99 -14.13 24.46
CA GLU A 72 16.20 -15.50 24.95
C GLU A 72 17.64 -15.74 25.41
N THR A 73 18.62 -15.28 24.63
CA THR A 73 20.04 -15.54 24.87
C THR A 73 20.78 -14.42 25.61
N GLY A 74 20.20 -13.21 25.62
CA GLY A 74 20.88 -11.99 26.08
C GLY A 74 21.85 -11.39 25.06
N GLU A 75 22.14 -12.11 23.96
CA GLU A 75 23.11 -11.73 22.94
C GLU A 75 22.41 -11.26 21.66
N LEU A 76 23.02 -10.29 20.98
CA LEU A 76 22.57 -9.84 19.66
C LEU A 76 23.38 -10.60 18.60
N PRO A 77 22.70 -11.27 17.62
CA PRO A 77 23.39 -11.92 16.49
C PRO A 77 23.91 -10.90 15.45
N VAL A 78 23.79 -9.61 15.71
CA VAL A 78 24.26 -8.50 14.86
C VAL A 78 24.91 -7.44 15.74
N ASP A 79 25.75 -6.57 15.14
CA ASP A 79 26.38 -5.46 15.82
C ASP A 79 25.36 -4.52 16.52
N LYS A 80 25.73 -4.01 17.71
CA LYS A 80 24.86 -3.09 18.48
C LYS A 80 24.51 -1.81 17.71
N SER A 81 25.44 -1.31 16.89
CA SER A 81 25.22 -0.13 16.02
C SER A 81 24.17 -0.43 14.95
N VAL A 82 24.31 -1.55 14.24
CA VAL A 82 23.36 -2.05 13.25
C VAL A 82 21.96 -2.23 13.83
N TRP A 83 21.88 -2.86 15.01
CA TRP A 83 20.61 -3.03 15.70
C TRP A 83 19.95 -1.69 16.09
N LYS A 84 20.74 -0.70 16.54
CA LYS A 84 20.24 0.64 16.86
C LYS A 84 19.68 1.34 15.63
N GLU A 85 20.39 1.25 14.50
CA GLU A 85 19.96 1.83 13.23
C GLU A 85 18.66 1.18 12.72
N ALA A 86 18.58 -0.16 12.70
CA ALA A 86 17.37 -0.89 12.36
C ALA A 86 16.15 -0.49 13.19
N LYS A 87 16.33 -0.26 14.52
CA LYS A 87 15.27 0.25 15.39
C LYS A 87 14.85 1.68 15.03
N THR A 88 15.79 2.54 14.64
CA THR A 88 15.51 3.90 14.22
C THR A 88 14.68 3.90 12.93
N LEU A 89 15.05 3.08 11.95
CA LEU A 89 14.27 2.90 10.72
C LEU A 89 12.87 2.36 11.00
N ARG A 90 12.74 1.38 11.90
CA ARG A 90 11.42 0.90 12.33
C ARG A 90 10.57 2.00 12.97
N GLY A 91 11.19 2.93 13.70
CA GLY A 91 10.53 4.11 14.24
C GLY A 91 9.91 4.99 13.16
N LYS A 92 10.61 5.19 12.03
CA LYS A 92 10.08 5.93 10.87
C LYS A 92 8.81 5.26 10.29
N ILE A 93 8.78 3.93 10.21
CA ILE A 93 7.57 3.21 9.76
C ILE A 93 6.37 3.51 10.65
N LYS A 94 6.59 3.61 11.98
CA LYS A 94 5.52 3.96 12.91
C LYS A 94 5.00 5.37 12.64
N MET A 95 5.89 6.35 12.45
CA MET A 95 5.52 7.73 12.13
C MET A 95 4.72 7.82 10.83
N ILE A 96 5.18 7.16 9.76
CA ILE A 96 4.46 7.12 8.47
C ILE A 96 3.03 6.60 8.64
N ARG A 97 2.82 5.56 9.46
CA ARG A 97 1.49 5.02 9.73
C ARG A 97 0.61 5.96 10.53
N GLU A 98 1.18 6.66 11.50
CA GLU A 98 0.46 7.63 12.33
C GLU A 98 0.05 8.87 11.52
N GLU A 99 0.91 9.37 10.65
CA GLU A 99 0.65 10.52 9.78
C GLU A 99 -0.44 10.24 8.73
N ASN A 100 -0.54 9.01 8.24
CA ASN A 100 -1.52 8.64 7.21
C ASN A 100 -2.90 8.23 7.77
N GLY A 101 -3.01 7.99 9.08
CA GLY A 101 -4.28 7.69 9.75
C GLY A 101 -5.03 6.47 9.19
N ASP A 102 -6.34 6.43 9.45
CA ASP A 102 -7.23 5.39 8.95
C ASP A 102 -7.73 5.69 7.53
N SER A 103 -7.80 4.65 6.71
CA SER A 103 -8.25 4.77 5.32
C SER A 103 -9.75 5.05 5.20
N GLN A 104 -10.09 6.10 4.45
CA GLN A 104 -11.47 6.47 4.13
C GLN A 104 -12.08 5.69 2.95
N VAL A 105 -11.30 4.83 2.27
CA VAL A 105 -11.74 4.09 1.06
C VAL A 105 -13.07 3.36 1.27
N LYS A 106 -13.25 2.71 2.42
CA LYS A 106 -14.47 1.95 2.72
C LYS A 106 -15.70 2.87 2.81
N ASN A 107 -15.57 3.99 3.49
CA ASN A 107 -16.64 4.96 3.67
C ASN A 107 -17.01 5.62 2.34
N LEU A 108 -16.01 6.08 1.58
CA LEU A 108 -16.21 6.68 0.26
C LEU A 108 -16.90 5.73 -0.72
N ARG A 109 -16.55 4.43 -0.70
CA ARG A 109 -17.24 3.41 -1.52
C ARG A 109 -18.68 3.17 -1.06
N ALA A 110 -18.96 3.24 0.22
CA ALA A 110 -20.32 3.14 0.74
C ALA A 110 -21.18 4.35 0.32
N GLU A 111 -20.61 5.56 0.41
CA GLU A 111 -21.25 6.79 -0.08
C GLU A 111 -21.51 6.73 -1.59
N ALA A 112 -20.53 6.28 -2.38
CA ALA A 112 -20.70 6.10 -3.82
C ALA A 112 -21.84 5.11 -4.15
N LYS A 113 -21.93 4.02 -3.39
CA LYS A 113 -23.01 3.04 -3.56
C LYS A 113 -24.37 3.64 -3.23
N ALA A 114 -24.50 4.34 -2.12
CA ALA A 114 -25.74 5.00 -1.69
C ALA A 114 -26.20 6.07 -2.72
N ALA A 115 -25.28 6.88 -3.24
CA ALA A 115 -25.58 7.85 -4.28
C ALA A 115 -26.09 7.16 -5.56
N ALA A 116 -25.45 6.06 -5.99
CA ALA A 116 -25.88 5.31 -7.17
C ALA A 116 -27.26 4.64 -6.99
N GLU A 117 -27.60 4.18 -5.78
CA GLU A 117 -28.93 3.64 -5.44
C GLU A 117 -30.01 4.72 -5.54
N ASN A 118 -29.67 5.96 -5.17
CA ASN A 118 -30.52 7.14 -5.30
C ASN A 118 -30.54 7.75 -6.70
N LYS A 119 -29.85 7.11 -7.68
CA LYS A 119 -29.70 7.59 -9.06
C LYS A 119 -28.92 8.92 -9.19
N ASP A 120 -28.21 9.32 -8.16
CA ASP A 120 -27.27 10.45 -8.18
C ASP A 120 -25.91 9.90 -8.66
N PHE A 121 -25.83 9.72 -9.97
CA PHE A 121 -24.66 9.06 -10.60
C PHE A 121 -23.42 9.96 -10.60
N ASP A 122 -23.59 11.25 -10.65
CA ASP A 122 -22.47 12.20 -10.60
C ASP A 122 -21.77 12.16 -9.22
N THR A 123 -22.55 12.24 -8.16
CA THR A 123 -22.02 12.07 -6.78
C THR A 123 -21.39 10.68 -6.62
N ALA A 124 -21.99 9.63 -7.18
CA ALA A 124 -21.43 8.29 -7.11
C ALA A 124 -20.06 8.18 -7.79
N ILE A 125 -19.89 8.76 -8.97
CA ILE A 125 -18.59 8.82 -9.68
C ILE A 125 -17.57 9.66 -8.91
N LEU A 126 -17.99 10.82 -8.40
CA LEU A 126 -17.11 11.68 -7.60
C LEU A 126 -16.55 10.91 -6.39
N LYS A 127 -17.43 10.20 -5.65
CA LYS A 127 -17.02 9.41 -4.48
C LYS A 127 -16.13 8.22 -4.83
N LEU A 128 -16.31 7.60 -5.98
CA LEU A 128 -15.41 6.56 -6.46
C LEU A 128 -14.02 7.13 -6.78
N LYS A 129 -13.93 8.29 -7.42
CA LYS A 129 -12.65 8.98 -7.70
C LYS A 129 -11.94 9.41 -6.41
N GLU A 130 -12.69 9.89 -5.41
CA GLU A 130 -12.14 10.18 -4.08
C GLU A 130 -11.58 8.91 -3.42
N ALA A 131 -12.30 7.80 -3.51
CA ALA A 131 -11.87 6.50 -2.97
C ALA A 131 -10.61 5.96 -3.69
N GLU A 132 -10.53 6.15 -5.00
CA GLU A 132 -9.36 5.80 -5.82
C GLU A 132 -8.13 6.58 -5.38
N LYS A 133 -8.25 7.91 -5.29
CA LYS A 133 -7.17 8.81 -4.85
C LYS A 133 -6.68 8.47 -3.44
N GLU A 134 -7.60 8.14 -2.54
CA GLU A 134 -7.25 7.72 -1.19
C GLU A 134 -6.52 6.36 -1.19
N LYS A 135 -6.91 5.45 -2.09
CA LYS A 135 -6.26 4.15 -2.25
C LYS A 135 -4.86 4.29 -2.85
N GLU A 136 -4.67 5.23 -3.78
CA GLU A 136 -3.37 5.57 -4.35
C GLU A 136 -2.39 6.06 -3.27
N LYS A 137 -2.82 7.01 -2.43
CA LYS A 137 -1.99 7.47 -1.28
C LYS A 137 -1.58 6.31 -0.39
N ARG A 138 -2.50 5.39 -0.12
CA ARG A 138 -2.22 4.21 0.70
C ARG A 138 -1.23 3.26 0.03
N LEU A 139 -1.29 3.10 -1.28
CA LEU A 139 -0.32 2.32 -2.04
C LEU A 139 1.08 2.94 -1.94
N GLU A 140 1.20 4.26 -2.11
CA GLU A 140 2.48 4.97 -1.99
C GLU A 140 3.06 4.84 -0.56
N MET A 141 2.23 5.00 0.47
CA MET A 141 2.63 4.75 1.85
C MET A 141 3.19 3.32 2.04
N LEU A 142 2.53 2.31 1.48
CA LEU A 142 2.99 0.92 1.59
C LEU A 142 4.30 0.68 0.83
N LYS A 143 4.53 1.34 -0.30
CA LYS A 143 5.80 1.31 -1.04
C LYS A 143 6.94 1.90 -0.20
N GLU A 144 6.69 3.04 0.44
CA GLU A 144 7.66 3.68 1.34
C GLU A 144 8.01 2.77 2.52
N ILE A 145 7.00 2.21 3.19
CA ILE A 145 7.18 1.25 4.28
C ILE A 145 7.98 0.02 3.82
N ASN A 146 7.68 -0.51 2.63
CA ASN A 146 8.40 -1.65 2.07
C ASN A 146 9.87 -1.33 1.84
N ASN A 147 10.17 -0.15 1.30
CA ASN A 147 11.54 0.29 1.10
C ASN A 147 12.32 0.39 2.42
N ILE A 148 11.69 0.92 3.48
CA ILE A 148 12.32 0.99 4.80
C ILE A 148 12.52 -0.41 5.39
N TRP A 149 11.55 -1.31 5.27
CA TRP A 149 11.71 -2.69 5.71
C TRP A 149 12.84 -3.41 4.98
N LYS A 150 12.98 -3.19 3.66
CA LYS A 150 14.10 -3.72 2.88
C LYS A 150 15.43 -3.20 3.40
N GLN A 151 15.55 -1.90 3.68
CA GLN A 151 16.77 -1.33 4.27
C GLN A 151 17.10 -1.98 5.63
N ILE A 152 16.09 -2.23 6.47
CA ILE A 152 16.28 -2.92 7.75
C ILE A 152 16.81 -4.33 7.52
N ASP A 153 16.23 -5.07 6.57
CA ASP A 153 16.61 -6.44 6.25
C ASP A 153 18.05 -6.52 5.70
N ASP A 154 18.40 -5.61 4.78
CA ASP A 154 19.75 -5.50 4.22
C ASP A 154 20.80 -5.19 5.33
N LEU A 155 20.50 -4.27 6.25
CA LEU A 155 21.35 -3.96 7.40
C LEU A 155 21.55 -5.16 8.32
N LEU A 156 20.48 -5.86 8.66
CA LEU A 156 20.53 -7.00 9.57
C LEU A 156 21.24 -8.21 8.95
N SER A 157 21.16 -8.36 7.63
CA SER A 157 21.84 -9.44 6.89
C SER A 157 23.33 -9.16 6.69
N SER A 158 23.73 -7.90 6.59
CA SER A 158 25.15 -7.50 6.43
C SER A 158 25.91 -7.44 7.76
N GLY A 159 25.22 -7.36 8.88
CA GLY A 159 25.79 -7.29 10.24
C GLY A 159 25.93 -8.63 10.95
N GLN A 160 25.65 -9.74 10.26
CA GLN A 160 25.93 -11.11 10.69
C GLN A 160 27.30 -11.54 10.17
#